data_c6545475dce98f2fce51795b880fa07d
#
_entry.id   c6545475dce98f2fce51795b880fa07d
#
_cell.length_a   1.000
_cell.length_b   1.000
_cell.length_c   1.000
_cell.angle_alpha   90.00
_cell.angle_beta   90.00
_cell.angle_gamma   90.00
#
_symmetry.space_group_name_H-M   'P 1'
#
loop_
_entity.id
_entity.type
_entity.pdbx_description
1 polymer ?
#
loop_
_entity_poly.entity_id
_entity_poly.type
_entity_poly.pdbx_seq_one_letter_code
_entity_poly.pdbx_strand_id
1 'polypeptide(L)'
;MRVLSVAGRRVLSMTTSPGSGPDDAVSGSVPGSVPGSVPGAVPGSGAVPGAVPGSGAVPCSGAVPAQAVAVAPSSLSPSRASDFMRCPLLYRFRVIDKLPEKPSAAATRGTLVHAVLERLFDHPAPERTAPRAKALIPGQWDRLLESKPELSELFPGGDEGAGLERWLGEAEALVDRWFTLEDPTRLEPVEREFFVETELESGLRLRGIIDRVDVAPTGEVRIVDYKTGKAPRPEYAEGALFQMKFYALVVWRLKRVVPRRLQLVYLGSGDVVTYDPVIEDLERMERKLLALWEAIREATETGDWRPRQSKLCGWCDHQAVCPEFGGTPPVYPLALPSAGRGES
;
A
#
# COMPACT_ATOMS: atom_id res chain seq x y z
N MET A 1 -2.34 -25.15 1.69
CA MET A 1 -1.55 -23.92 1.62
C MET A 1 -1.18 -23.67 0.16
N ARG A 2 -1.83 -22.73 -0.52
CA ARG A 2 -1.49 -22.38 -1.89
C ARG A 2 -0.67 -21.10 -1.85
N VAL A 3 0.54 -21.13 -2.38
CA VAL A 3 1.38 -19.97 -2.61
C VAL A 3 1.07 -19.49 -4.02
N LEU A 4 0.50 -18.32 -4.15
CA LEU A 4 0.30 -17.65 -5.44
C LEU A 4 1.38 -16.59 -5.59
N SER A 5 2.16 -16.68 -6.65
CA SER A 5 3.13 -15.66 -7.03
C SER A 5 2.48 -14.75 -8.08
N VAL A 6 2.39 -13.47 -7.78
CA VAL A 6 1.98 -12.44 -8.75
C VAL A 6 3.12 -11.43 -8.84
N ALA A 7 3.66 -11.28 -10.05
CA ALA A 7 4.72 -10.32 -10.38
C ALA A 7 5.96 -10.35 -9.45
N GLY A 8 6.48 -11.55 -9.16
CA GLY A 8 7.70 -11.72 -8.37
C GLY A 8 7.57 -11.48 -6.86
N ARG A 9 6.37 -11.21 -6.35
CA ARG A 9 6.08 -11.08 -4.92
C ARG A 9 5.38 -12.33 -4.40
N ARG A 10 5.81 -12.83 -3.24
CA ARG A 10 5.13 -13.94 -2.56
C ARG A 10 3.88 -13.42 -1.84
N VAL A 11 2.73 -14.01 -2.15
CA VAL A 11 1.45 -13.69 -1.51
C VAL A 11 1.00 -14.90 -0.70
N LEU A 12 0.72 -14.72 0.58
CA LEU A 12 0.05 -15.71 1.42
C LEU A 12 -1.41 -15.30 1.58
N SER A 13 -2.31 -16.03 0.91
CA SER A 13 -3.75 -15.88 1.06
C SER A 13 -4.33 -17.14 1.70
N MET A 14 -5.15 -16.98 2.73
CA MET A 14 -5.97 -18.04 3.30
C MET A 14 -7.42 -17.58 3.36
N THR A 15 -8.29 -18.25 2.61
CA THR A 15 -9.73 -18.23 2.84
C THR A 15 -10.07 -19.34 3.83
N THR A 16 -10.72 -19.01 4.92
CA THR A 16 -11.31 -20.00 5.84
C THR A 16 -12.67 -20.40 5.28
N SER A 17 -12.79 -21.61 4.70
CA SER A 17 -14.07 -22.25 4.48
C SER A 17 -14.45 -23.06 5.71
N PRO A 18 -15.73 -23.10 6.12
CA PRO A 18 -16.17 -23.95 7.23
C PRO A 18 -16.10 -25.43 6.83
N GLY A 19 -15.69 -26.25 7.78
CA GLY A 19 -15.30 -27.63 7.62
C GLY A 19 -16.40 -28.58 7.12
N SER A 20 -15.96 -29.53 6.33
CA SER A 20 -16.60 -30.84 6.17
C SER A 20 -15.49 -31.88 6.30
N GLY A 21 -15.77 -32.89 7.10
CA GLY A 21 -14.85 -33.96 7.49
C GLY A 21 -14.47 -34.92 6.35
N PRO A 22 -13.71 -35.97 6.67
CA PRO A 22 -12.83 -36.64 5.70
C PRO A 22 -13.51 -37.80 4.99
N ASP A 23 -13.10 -38.10 3.75
CA ASP A 23 -12.99 -39.46 3.26
C ASP A 23 -12.19 -39.58 1.96
N ASP A 24 -11.23 -40.46 2.03
CA ASP A 24 -10.70 -41.45 1.08
C ASP A 24 -10.01 -41.07 -0.25
N ALA A 25 -8.87 -41.71 -0.31
CA ALA A 25 -7.93 -41.91 -1.40
C ALA A 25 -8.53 -42.39 -2.72
N VAL A 26 -7.84 -42.11 -3.84
CA VAL A 26 -7.26 -43.08 -4.79
C VAL A 26 -6.49 -42.36 -5.91
N SER A 27 -5.36 -42.94 -6.19
CA SER A 27 -4.36 -42.89 -7.25
C SER A 27 -4.85 -42.70 -8.70
N GLY A 28 -4.02 -42.06 -9.55
CA GLY A 28 -4.11 -42.18 -11.02
C GLY A 28 -3.33 -41.15 -11.84
N SER A 29 -2.13 -41.46 -12.13
CA SER A 29 -1.25 -41.28 -13.31
C SER A 29 -1.56 -40.26 -14.42
N VAL A 30 -0.51 -39.55 -14.81
CA VAL A 30 -0.21 -38.77 -16.05
C VAL A 30 0.02 -39.75 -17.25
N PRO A 31 0.06 -39.41 -18.57
CA PRO A 31 0.70 -38.22 -19.16
C PRO A 31 0.09 -37.68 -20.48
N GLY A 32 0.63 -36.60 -21.03
CA GLY A 32 0.79 -36.52 -22.49
C GLY A 32 0.48 -35.17 -23.17
N SER A 33 1.53 -34.42 -23.43
CA SER A 33 2.03 -33.89 -24.71
C SER A 33 1.31 -32.79 -25.48
N VAL A 34 2.05 -31.76 -25.76
CA VAL A 34 2.04 -30.66 -26.76
C VAL A 34 2.30 -31.21 -28.17
N PRO A 35 2.21 -30.52 -29.34
CA PRO A 35 2.36 -29.08 -29.63
C PRO A 35 1.57 -28.54 -30.86
N GLY A 36 1.75 -27.29 -31.24
CA GLY A 36 1.71 -26.87 -32.63
C GLY A 36 0.99 -25.55 -32.92
N SER A 37 1.71 -24.52 -33.11
CA SER A 37 2.14 -23.77 -34.29
C SER A 37 1.16 -22.74 -34.89
N VAL A 38 1.64 -21.54 -34.96
CA VAL A 38 1.30 -20.34 -35.79
C VAL A 38 1.59 -20.63 -37.29
N PRO A 39 1.15 -19.92 -38.35
CA PRO A 39 1.28 -18.44 -38.48
C PRO A 39 0.24 -17.77 -39.45
N GLY A 40 0.28 -16.43 -39.52
CA GLY A 40 0.37 -15.77 -40.82
C GLY A 40 -0.71 -14.76 -41.21
N ALA A 41 -0.22 -13.55 -41.30
CA ALA A 41 -0.19 -12.58 -42.41
C ALA A 41 -1.39 -11.66 -42.71
N VAL A 42 -1.09 -10.40 -42.70
CA VAL A 42 -1.65 -9.18 -43.35
C VAL A 42 -1.41 -9.23 -44.87
N PRO A 43 -1.92 -8.37 -45.79
CA PRO A 43 -2.35 -6.96 -45.68
C PRO A 43 -3.50 -6.57 -46.66
N GLY A 44 -3.89 -5.28 -46.72
CA GLY A 44 -4.53 -4.73 -47.90
C GLY A 44 -5.27 -3.40 -47.69
N SER A 45 -4.65 -2.36 -48.15
CA SER A 45 -5.07 -0.99 -48.41
C SER A 45 -6.26 -0.82 -49.36
N GLY A 46 -6.95 0.36 -49.26
CA GLY A 46 -7.84 0.84 -50.30
C GLY A 46 -8.56 2.16 -49.98
N ALA A 47 -8.25 3.12 -50.74
CA ALA A 47 -8.48 4.54 -50.70
C ALA A 47 -9.93 5.06 -50.86
N VAL A 48 -10.12 6.30 -50.44
CA VAL A 48 -11.17 7.34 -50.58
C VAL A 48 -11.48 7.68 -52.08
N PRO A 49 -12.53 8.43 -52.52
CA PRO A 49 -13.10 9.66 -51.96
C PRO A 49 -14.60 9.94 -52.23
N GLY A 50 -15.19 10.98 -51.61
CA GLY A 50 -16.18 11.76 -52.30
C GLY A 50 -17.38 12.31 -51.52
N ALA A 51 -17.36 13.66 -51.36
CA ALA A 51 -18.46 14.63 -51.49
C ALA A 51 -19.63 14.75 -50.46
N VAL A 52 -19.72 15.93 -49.91
CA VAL A 52 -20.69 16.74 -49.13
C VAL A 52 -21.95 17.15 -49.97
N PRO A 53 -22.95 17.88 -49.42
CA PRO A 53 -23.44 18.14 -48.05
C PRO A 53 -24.99 17.90 -47.90
N GLY A 54 -25.45 17.80 -46.68
CA GLY A 54 -26.89 17.79 -46.39
C GLY A 54 -27.17 18.38 -45.02
N SER A 55 -27.78 19.54 -45.03
CA SER A 55 -28.35 20.26 -43.94
C SER A 55 -29.42 19.51 -43.16
N GLY A 56 -29.46 19.57 -41.87
CA GLY A 56 -30.69 19.32 -41.13
C GLY A 56 -30.58 18.65 -39.77
N ALA A 57 -31.07 19.36 -38.78
CA ALA A 57 -31.53 18.90 -37.46
C ALA A 57 -30.48 18.54 -36.41
N VAL A 58 -30.31 19.43 -35.49
CA VAL A 58 -29.69 19.22 -34.16
C VAL A 58 -30.65 18.40 -33.32
N PRO A 59 -30.31 17.18 -32.89
CA PRO A 59 -30.96 16.56 -31.75
C PRO A 59 -30.21 17.02 -30.50
N CYS A 60 -30.84 17.86 -29.69
CA CYS A 60 -30.49 18.03 -28.31
C CYS A 60 -30.72 16.73 -27.57
N SER A 61 -29.76 15.83 -27.65
CA SER A 61 -29.68 14.70 -26.75
C SER A 61 -28.43 14.90 -25.89
N GLY A 62 -28.57 15.69 -24.84
CA GLY A 62 -27.64 15.76 -23.77
C GLY A 62 -27.62 14.38 -23.09
N ALA A 63 -26.78 13.49 -23.57
CA ALA A 63 -26.40 12.31 -22.82
C ALA A 63 -25.66 12.81 -21.58
N VAL A 64 -26.35 12.81 -20.44
CA VAL A 64 -25.73 12.97 -19.12
C VAL A 64 -24.67 11.86 -19.04
N PRO A 65 -23.39 12.18 -18.85
CA PRO A 65 -22.39 11.15 -18.71
C PRO A 65 -22.81 10.22 -17.57
N ALA A 66 -22.81 8.93 -17.81
CA ALA A 66 -23.12 7.93 -16.81
C ALA A 66 -22.30 8.23 -15.57
N GLN A 67 -22.96 8.65 -14.48
CA GLN A 67 -22.28 8.99 -13.23
C GLN A 67 -21.58 7.71 -12.76
N ALA A 68 -20.25 7.80 -12.59
CA ALA A 68 -19.47 6.70 -12.06
C ALA A 68 -20.01 6.36 -10.66
N VAL A 69 -20.47 5.12 -10.50
CA VAL A 69 -20.93 4.60 -9.21
C VAL A 69 -19.71 4.55 -8.28
N ALA A 70 -19.80 5.13 -7.09
CA ALA A 70 -18.76 4.99 -6.09
C ALA A 70 -18.58 3.50 -5.76
N VAL A 71 -17.44 2.96 -6.12
CA VAL A 71 -17.11 1.57 -5.76
C VAL A 71 -16.69 1.57 -4.29
N ALA A 72 -17.47 0.90 -3.45
CA ALA A 72 -17.10 0.72 -2.04
C ALA A 72 -15.70 0.12 -1.93
N PRO A 73 -14.85 0.65 -1.04
CA PRO A 73 -13.52 0.08 -0.82
C PRO A 73 -13.65 -1.38 -0.41
N SER A 74 -12.83 -2.26 -0.99
CA SER A 74 -12.89 -3.71 -0.74
C SER A 74 -11.93 -4.18 0.34
N SER A 75 -11.09 -3.28 0.86
CA SER A 75 -10.03 -3.64 1.82
C SER A 75 -9.53 -2.42 2.59
N LEU A 76 -8.98 -2.67 3.77
CA LEU A 76 -8.36 -1.67 4.62
C LEU A 76 -6.86 -1.96 4.76
N SER A 77 -6.04 -0.89 4.70
CA SER A 77 -4.61 -0.92 5.00
C SER A 77 -4.31 0.02 6.16
N PRO A 78 -3.15 -0.08 6.83
CA PRO A 78 -2.78 0.85 7.91
C PRO A 78 -2.86 2.32 7.50
N SER A 79 -2.38 2.66 6.29
CA SER A 79 -2.43 4.03 5.78
C SER A 79 -3.86 4.52 5.56
N ARG A 80 -4.71 3.71 4.90
CA ARG A 80 -6.13 4.02 4.68
C ARG A 80 -6.89 4.19 5.99
N ALA A 81 -6.67 3.30 6.96
CA ALA A 81 -7.24 3.41 8.29
C ALA A 81 -6.81 4.70 8.99
N SER A 82 -5.52 5.04 8.90
CA SER A 82 -4.97 6.27 9.47
C SER A 82 -5.53 7.53 8.80
N ASP A 83 -5.71 7.51 7.48
CA ASP A 83 -6.31 8.63 6.74
C ASP A 83 -7.74 8.91 7.20
N PHE A 84 -8.58 7.87 7.32
CA PHE A 84 -9.95 8.03 7.80
C PHE A 84 -10.00 8.49 9.26
N MET A 85 -9.18 7.91 10.14
CA MET A 85 -9.10 8.35 11.54
C MET A 85 -8.64 9.80 11.65
N ARG A 86 -7.76 10.26 10.77
CA ARG A 86 -7.28 11.63 10.71
C ARG A 86 -8.37 12.56 10.19
N CYS A 87 -8.96 12.25 9.05
CA CYS A 87 -9.97 13.06 8.39
C CYS A 87 -10.76 12.20 7.38
N PRO A 88 -12.06 11.92 7.59
CA PRO A 88 -12.86 11.16 6.63
C PRO A 88 -12.82 11.74 5.20
N LEU A 89 -12.83 13.08 5.06
CA LEU A 89 -12.75 13.72 3.75
C LEU A 89 -11.39 13.48 3.06
N LEU A 90 -10.28 13.44 3.82
CA LEU A 90 -8.96 13.07 3.28
C LEU A 90 -8.97 11.63 2.74
N TYR A 91 -9.57 10.72 3.50
CA TYR A 91 -9.73 9.33 3.03
C TYR A 91 -10.51 9.28 1.72
N ARG A 92 -11.63 10.02 1.61
CA ARG A 92 -12.39 10.11 0.37
C ARG A 92 -11.51 10.61 -0.78
N PHE A 93 -10.81 11.72 -0.61
CA PHE A 93 -9.95 12.30 -1.65
C PHE A 93 -8.89 11.34 -2.15
N ARG A 94 -8.26 10.58 -1.24
CA ARG A 94 -7.20 9.63 -1.57
C ARG A 94 -7.68 8.29 -2.13
N VAL A 95 -8.78 7.76 -1.58
CA VAL A 95 -9.20 6.38 -1.82
C VAL A 95 -10.36 6.29 -2.81
N ILE A 96 -11.32 7.20 -2.73
CA ILE A 96 -12.52 7.23 -3.58
C ILE A 96 -12.27 8.10 -4.81
N ASP A 97 -12.02 9.39 -4.57
CA ASP A 97 -11.84 10.37 -5.64
C ASP A 97 -10.48 10.24 -6.34
N LYS A 98 -9.48 9.65 -5.66
CA LYS A 98 -8.09 9.45 -6.14
C LYS A 98 -7.47 10.74 -6.67
N LEU A 99 -7.65 11.82 -5.94
CA LEU A 99 -7.08 13.11 -6.31
C LEU A 99 -5.55 13.03 -6.27
N PRO A 100 -4.87 13.66 -7.25
CA PRO A 100 -3.42 13.67 -7.28
C PRO A 100 -2.84 14.44 -6.07
N GLU A 101 -1.72 13.95 -5.56
CA GLU A 101 -0.91 14.61 -4.54
C GLU A 101 0.47 14.91 -5.11
N LYS A 102 1.07 15.98 -4.64
CA LYS A 102 2.42 16.35 -5.08
C LYS A 102 3.45 15.34 -4.57
N PRO A 103 4.47 15.00 -5.36
CA PRO A 103 5.57 14.18 -4.88
C PRO A 103 6.20 14.82 -3.63
N SER A 104 6.45 14.02 -2.62
CA SER A 104 7.09 14.47 -1.37
C SER A 104 8.52 13.95 -1.29
N ALA A 105 9.51 14.85 -1.27
CA ALA A 105 10.91 14.49 -1.14
C ALA A 105 11.20 13.63 0.10
N ALA A 106 10.50 13.89 1.23
CA ALA A 106 10.64 13.11 2.45
C ALA A 106 10.05 11.69 2.31
N ALA A 107 8.86 11.55 1.72
CA ALA A 107 8.24 10.25 1.49
C ALA A 107 9.02 9.42 0.46
N THR A 108 9.49 10.05 -0.62
CA THR A 108 10.30 9.40 -1.64
C THR A 108 11.64 8.92 -1.07
N ARG A 109 12.30 9.72 -0.21
CA ARG A 109 13.51 9.28 0.49
C ARG A 109 13.24 8.07 1.40
N GLY A 110 12.08 8.04 2.06
CA GLY A 110 11.65 6.85 2.80
C GLY A 110 11.60 5.62 1.91
N THR A 111 10.92 5.71 0.77
CA THR A 111 10.81 4.61 -0.20
C THR A 111 12.18 4.16 -0.72
N LEU A 112 13.09 5.11 -1.00
CA LEU A 112 14.45 4.83 -1.46
C LEU A 112 15.24 4.05 -0.40
N VAL A 113 15.22 4.52 0.85
CA VAL A 113 15.94 3.87 1.96
C VAL A 113 15.40 2.46 2.21
N HIS A 114 14.08 2.26 2.24
CA HIS A 114 13.47 0.92 2.37
C HIS A 114 13.94 -0.03 1.26
N ALA A 115 13.94 0.44 0.01
CA ALA A 115 14.42 -0.37 -1.12
C ALA A 115 15.91 -0.74 -0.99
N VAL A 116 16.75 0.17 -0.49
CA VAL A 116 18.17 -0.12 -0.22
C VAL A 116 18.33 -1.16 0.87
N LEU A 117 17.61 -1.02 1.99
CA LEU A 117 17.68 -1.97 3.10
C LEU A 117 17.14 -3.35 2.70
N GLU A 118 16.06 -3.41 1.91
CA GLU A 118 15.54 -4.66 1.34
C GLU A 118 16.61 -5.36 0.49
N ARG A 119 17.23 -4.63 -0.45
CA ARG A 119 18.18 -5.18 -1.41
C ARG A 119 19.53 -5.55 -0.80
N LEU A 120 19.91 -4.93 0.30
CA LEU A 120 21.14 -5.29 1.01
C LEU A 120 21.14 -6.77 1.43
N PHE A 121 20.00 -7.32 1.80
CA PHE A 121 19.85 -8.70 2.19
C PHE A 121 19.90 -9.70 1.03
N ASP A 122 19.97 -9.24 -0.23
CA ASP A 122 20.27 -10.10 -1.38
C ASP A 122 21.76 -10.52 -1.41
N HIS A 123 22.62 -9.80 -0.68
CA HIS A 123 24.03 -10.13 -0.53
C HIS A 123 24.28 -11.12 0.61
N PRO A 124 25.34 -11.94 0.50
CA PRO A 124 25.80 -12.78 1.62
C PRO A 124 26.08 -11.94 2.87
N ALA A 125 25.85 -12.52 4.05
CA ALA A 125 25.98 -11.81 5.33
C ALA A 125 27.30 -11.02 5.49
N PRO A 126 28.50 -11.56 5.14
CA PRO A 126 29.74 -10.81 5.27
C PRO A 126 29.85 -9.57 4.35
N GLU A 127 29.06 -9.51 3.28
CA GLU A 127 29.07 -8.40 2.33
C GLU A 127 28.05 -7.31 2.66
N ARG A 128 27.20 -7.50 3.67
CA ARG A 128 26.18 -6.53 4.10
C ARG A 128 26.81 -5.40 4.90
N THR A 129 27.57 -4.55 4.22
CA THR A 129 28.31 -3.43 4.80
C THR A 129 27.71 -2.09 4.43
N ALA A 130 27.98 -1.03 5.21
CA ALA A 130 27.50 0.31 4.92
C ALA A 130 27.95 0.82 3.53
N PRO A 131 29.21 0.64 3.10
CA PRO A 131 29.60 1.00 1.73
C PRO A 131 28.79 0.24 0.65
N ARG A 132 28.51 -1.05 0.87
CA ARG A 132 27.68 -1.84 -0.08
C ARG A 132 26.27 -1.30 -0.12
N ALA A 133 25.64 -1.01 1.01
CA ALA A 133 24.31 -0.44 1.06
C ALA A 133 24.23 0.92 0.35
N LYS A 134 25.19 1.83 0.62
CA LYS A 134 25.24 3.13 -0.06
C LYS A 134 25.45 3.01 -1.56
N ALA A 135 26.23 2.05 -2.02
CA ALA A 135 26.41 1.78 -3.45
C ALA A 135 25.12 1.33 -4.18
N LEU A 136 24.08 0.88 -3.45
CA LEU A 136 22.78 0.55 -4.02
C LEU A 136 21.90 1.80 -4.28
N ILE A 137 22.17 2.94 -3.62
CA ILE A 137 21.30 4.13 -3.65
C ILE A 137 21.06 4.63 -5.07
N PRO A 138 22.08 4.89 -5.92
CA PRO A 138 21.85 5.40 -7.27
C PRO A 138 20.95 4.47 -8.09
N GLY A 139 21.25 3.19 -8.14
CA GLY A 139 20.45 2.23 -8.90
C GLY A 139 19.03 2.03 -8.36
N GLN A 140 18.77 2.25 -7.05
CA GLN A 140 17.41 2.24 -6.53
C GLN A 140 16.66 3.54 -6.86
N TRP A 141 17.35 4.67 -6.90
CA TRP A 141 16.79 5.93 -7.38
C TRP A 141 16.36 5.84 -8.85
N ASP A 142 17.22 5.32 -9.73
CA ASP A 142 16.89 5.12 -11.13
C ASP A 142 15.63 4.26 -11.32
N ARG A 143 15.51 3.15 -10.56
CA ARG A 143 14.31 2.30 -10.57
C ARG A 143 13.05 3.03 -10.08
N LEU A 144 13.18 3.92 -9.11
CA LEU A 144 12.05 4.74 -8.65
C LEU A 144 11.61 5.70 -9.76
N LEU A 145 12.54 6.35 -10.47
CA LEU A 145 12.24 7.21 -11.61
C LEU A 145 11.59 6.45 -12.76
N GLU A 146 12.07 5.24 -13.08
CA GLU A 146 11.45 4.38 -14.09
C GLU A 146 10.01 4.02 -13.74
N SER A 147 9.71 3.76 -12.46
CA SER A 147 8.37 3.39 -12.00
C SER A 147 7.44 4.56 -11.77
N LYS A 148 7.99 5.75 -11.50
CA LYS A 148 7.29 6.99 -11.16
C LYS A 148 8.03 8.19 -11.76
N PRO A 149 7.87 8.44 -13.07
CA PRO A 149 8.58 9.53 -13.74
C PRO A 149 8.32 10.92 -13.15
N GLU A 150 7.14 11.10 -12.52
CA GLU A 150 6.77 12.35 -11.83
C GLU A 150 7.72 12.74 -10.69
N LEU A 151 8.50 11.80 -10.16
CA LEU A 151 9.51 12.09 -9.13
C LEU A 151 10.65 12.98 -9.63
N SER A 152 10.86 13.10 -10.93
CA SER A 152 11.79 14.06 -11.51
C SER A 152 11.44 15.52 -11.18
N GLU A 153 10.15 15.81 -10.92
CA GLU A 153 9.68 17.14 -10.52
C GLU A 153 10.19 17.59 -9.15
N LEU A 154 10.68 16.65 -8.30
CA LEU A 154 11.26 16.97 -7.00
C LEU A 154 12.55 17.81 -7.10
N PHE A 155 13.26 17.69 -8.23
CA PHE A 155 14.54 18.33 -8.46
C PHE A 155 14.55 19.01 -9.84
N PRO A 156 13.77 20.11 -10.02
CA PRO A 156 13.73 20.83 -11.27
C PRO A 156 15.09 21.50 -11.53
N GLY A 157 15.74 21.19 -12.63
CA GLY A 157 17.04 21.75 -13.02
C GLY A 157 18.05 20.72 -13.52
N GLY A 158 17.68 19.45 -13.61
CA GLY A 158 18.55 18.40 -14.14
C GLY A 158 19.88 18.27 -13.39
N ASP A 159 20.95 18.05 -14.11
CA ASP A 159 22.29 17.79 -13.57
C ASP A 159 23.02 18.98 -12.91
N GLU A 160 22.43 20.13 -12.77
CA GLU A 160 22.97 21.18 -11.91
C GLU A 160 22.77 20.91 -10.40
N GLY A 161 22.52 19.73 -10.10
CA GLY A 161 22.53 18.65 -9.15
C GLY A 161 22.75 18.91 -7.67
N ALA A 162 23.06 20.09 -7.16
CA ALA A 162 23.28 20.29 -5.72
C ALA A 162 22.04 19.92 -4.85
N GLY A 163 20.85 19.96 -5.41
CA GLY A 163 19.61 19.56 -4.75
C GLY A 163 19.49 18.03 -4.61
N LEU A 164 19.67 17.31 -5.71
CA LEU A 164 19.62 15.84 -5.74
C LEU A 164 20.80 15.23 -4.96
N GLU A 165 22.02 15.72 -5.17
CA GLU A 165 23.20 15.22 -4.45
C GLU A 165 23.03 15.33 -2.92
N ARG A 166 22.57 16.49 -2.42
CA ARG A 166 22.31 16.68 -1.00
C ARG A 166 21.23 15.72 -0.51
N TRP A 167 20.15 15.53 -1.28
CA TRP A 167 19.05 14.65 -0.92
C TRP A 167 19.49 13.17 -0.90
N LEU A 168 20.32 12.73 -1.85
CA LEU A 168 20.93 11.40 -1.85
C LEU A 168 21.89 11.26 -0.64
N GLY A 169 22.68 12.28 -0.33
CA GLY A 169 23.54 12.31 0.86
C GLY A 169 22.73 12.19 2.19
N GLU A 170 21.53 12.77 2.24
CA GLU A 170 20.61 12.58 3.36
C GLU A 170 20.11 11.11 3.45
N ALA A 171 19.89 10.45 2.32
CA ALA A 171 19.55 9.03 2.30
C ALA A 171 20.72 8.15 2.76
N GLU A 172 21.95 8.47 2.33
CA GLU A 172 23.18 7.80 2.82
C GLU A 172 23.32 7.92 4.34
N ALA A 173 23.10 9.11 4.88
CA ALA A 173 23.19 9.35 6.34
C ALA A 173 22.16 8.51 7.14
N LEU A 174 20.96 8.26 6.57
CA LEU A 174 19.97 7.38 7.18
C LEU A 174 20.42 5.91 7.12
N VAL A 175 21.03 5.49 6.03
CA VAL A 175 21.61 4.15 5.89
C VAL A 175 22.76 3.97 6.89
N ASP A 176 23.72 4.91 6.98
CA ASP A 176 24.80 4.86 7.96
C ASP A 176 24.26 4.74 9.39
N ARG A 177 23.21 5.48 9.72
CA ARG A 177 22.58 5.40 11.05
C ARG A 177 21.96 4.03 11.31
N TRP A 178 21.35 3.41 10.30
CA TRP A 178 20.82 2.06 10.47
C TRP A 178 21.91 1.07 10.92
N PHE A 179 23.14 1.15 10.37
CA PHE A 179 24.27 0.31 10.77
C PHE A 179 24.73 0.56 12.21
N THR A 180 24.36 1.68 12.84
CA THR A 180 24.60 1.90 14.28
C THR A 180 23.55 1.23 15.16
N LEU A 181 22.40 0.84 14.60
CA LEU A 181 21.26 0.28 15.33
C LEU A 181 21.15 -1.23 15.15
N GLU A 182 21.54 -1.75 13.98
CA GLU A 182 21.44 -3.16 13.64
C GLU A 182 22.71 -3.63 12.92
N ASP A 183 23.08 -4.89 13.14
CA ASP A 183 24.16 -5.57 12.43
C ASP A 183 23.56 -6.55 11.41
N PRO A 184 23.51 -6.19 10.12
CA PRO A 184 22.88 -7.04 9.09
C PRO A 184 23.65 -8.34 8.83
N THR A 185 24.89 -8.44 9.25
CA THR A 185 25.67 -9.67 9.10
C THR A 185 25.17 -10.78 10.04
N ARG A 186 24.40 -10.43 11.07
CA ARG A 186 23.80 -11.34 12.05
C ARG A 186 22.30 -11.54 11.86
N LEU A 187 21.71 -10.95 10.83
CA LEU A 187 20.29 -10.99 10.53
C LEU A 187 20.03 -11.84 9.28
N GLU A 188 19.06 -12.73 9.37
CA GLU A 188 18.54 -13.49 8.22
C GLU A 188 17.01 -13.36 8.19
N PRO A 189 16.49 -12.27 7.61
CA PRO A 189 15.05 -12.07 7.49
C PRO A 189 14.38 -13.21 6.73
N VAL A 190 13.28 -13.72 7.26
CA VAL A 190 12.47 -14.72 6.57
C VAL A 190 11.68 -14.08 5.42
N GLU A 191 11.23 -12.83 5.62
CA GLU A 191 10.51 -12.06 4.62
C GLU A 191 10.95 -10.59 4.67
N ARG A 192 10.91 -9.92 3.50
CA ARG A 192 11.22 -8.48 3.31
C ARG A 192 10.21 -7.90 2.34
N GLU A 193 9.77 -6.64 2.56
CA GLU A 193 8.68 -6.00 1.78
C GLU A 193 7.54 -6.99 1.55
N PHE A 194 7.16 -7.66 2.65
CA PHE A 194 6.25 -8.80 2.63
C PHE A 194 4.80 -8.34 2.50
N PHE A 195 4.20 -8.59 1.33
CA PHE A 195 2.77 -8.36 1.16
C PHE A 195 1.95 -9.38 1.95
N VAL A 196 1.10 -8.87 2.83
CA VAL A 196 0.18 -9.65 3.64
C VAL A 196 -1.27 -9.25 3.36
N GLU A 197 -2.15 -10.26 3.27
CA GLU A 197 -3.59 -10.04 3.16
C GLU A 197 -4.32 -11.13 3.93
N THR A 198 -5.35 -10.76 4.70
CA THR A 198 -6.25 -11.69 5.39
C THR A 198 -7.68 -11.15 5.33
N GLU A 199 -8.66 -12.04 5.36
CA GLU A 199 -10.06 -11.70 5.48
C GLU A 199 -10.55 -12.09 6.88
N LEU A 200 -11.20 -11.14 7.55
CA LEU A 200 -11.84 -11.37 8.84
C LEU A 200 -13.21 -12.04 8.63
N GLU A 201 -13.76 -12.64 9.69
CA GLU A 201 -15.08 -13.29 9.66
C GLU A 201 -16.20 -12.35 9.20
N SER A 202 -16.04 -11.05 9.39
CA SER A 202 -16.96 -10.00 8.91
C SER A 202 -16.90 -9.74 7.40
N GLY A 203 -15.99 -10.40 6.65
CA GLY A 203 -15.72 -10.12 5.26
C GLY A 203 -14.77 -8.93 5.03
N LEU A 204 -14.31 -8.25 6.08
CA LEU A 204 -13.32 -7.18 5.94
C LEU A 204 -11.95 -7.76 5.56
N ARG A 205 -11.43 -7.34 4.42
CA ARG A 205 -10.06 -7.66 4.01
C ARG A 205 -9.06 -6.65 4.55
N LEU A 206 -8.07 -7.14 5.27
CA LEU A 206 -6.93 -6.38 5.78
C LEU A 206 -5.72 -6.69 4.92
N ARG A 207 -4.99 -5.67 4.47
CA ARG A 207 -3.79 -5.84 3.63
C ARG A 207 -2.73 -4.81 3.95
N GLY A 208 -1.48 -5.17 3.67
CA GLY A 208 -0.36 -4.24 3.80
C GLY A 208 0.96 -4.87 3.39
N ILE A 209 2.03 -4.11 3.56
CA ILE A 209 3.40 -4.55 3.31
C ILE A 209 4.16 -4.38 4.61
N ILE A 210 4.82 -5.46 5.05
CA ILE A 210 5.69 -5.47 6.24
C ILE A 210 7.12 -5.36 5.75
N ASP A 211 7.86 -4.38 6.23
CA ASP A 211 9.22 -4.11 5.77
C ASP A 211 10.14 -5.31 6.00
N ARG A 212 10.09 -5.91 7.20
CA ARG A 212 10.88 -7.10 7.54
C ARG A 212 10.20 -8.00 8.57
N VAL A 213 10.30 -9.30 8.36
CA VAL A 213 9.89 -10.35 9.31
C VAL A 213 11.09 -11.21 9.65
N ASP A 214 11.43 -11.27 10.92
CA ASP A 214 12.45 -12.17 11.45
C ASP A 214 11.79 -13.30 12.24
N VAL A 215 12.34 -14.50 12.16
CA VAL A 215 11.90 -15.64 12.94
C VAL A 215 13.10 -16.23 13.65
N ALA A 216 13.02 -16.30 14.98
CA ALA A 216 14.07 -16.92 15.78
C ALA A 216 14.10 -18.45 15.55
N PRO A 217 15.23 -19.13 15.82
CA PRO A 217 15.31 -20.60 15.74
C PRO A 217 14.25 -21.31 16.61
N THR A 218 13.79 -20.66 17.67
CA THR A 218 12.74 -21.11 18.60
C THR A 218 11.33 -20.87 18.08
N GLY A 219 11.18 -20.18 16.92
CA GLY A 219 9.91 -19.93 16.23
C GLY A 219 9.24 -18.59 16.56
N GLU A 220 9.80 -17.78 17.47
CA GLU A 220 9.25 -16.46 17.77
C GLU A 220 9.39 -15.49 16.60
N VAL A 221 8.31 -14.79 16.31
CA VAL A 221 8.23 -13.82 15.20
C VAL A 221 8.48 -12.42 15.71
N ARG A 222 9.36 -11.68 15.02
CA ARG A 222 9.55 -10.25 15.15
C ARG A 222 9.12 -9.54 13.86
N ILE A 223 8.28 -8.53 13.99
CA ILE A 223 7.91 -7.63 12.90
C ILE A 223 8.70 -6.34 13.05
N VAL A 224 9.40 -5.94 12.02
CA VAL A 224 10.22 -4.72 12.00
C VAL A 224 9.72 -3.78 10.92
N ASP A 225 9.64 -2.49 11.25
CA ASP A 225 9.25 -1.41 10.34
C ASP A 225 10.25 -0.26 10.49
N TYR A 226 10.74 0.24 9.36
CA TYR A 226 11.71 1.31 9.29
C TYR A 226 11.02 2.66 9.13
N LYS A 227 11.46 3.64 9.90
CA LYS A 227 10.97 5.01 9.81
C LYS A 227 12.13 5.96 9.55
N THR A 228 12.12 6.65 8.43
CA THR A 228 13.15 7.65 8.08
C THR A 228 13.02 8.96 8.85
N GLY A 229 11.87 9.18 9.51
CA GLY A 229 11.65 10.29 10.43
C GLY A 229 12.24 10.07 11.82
N LYS A 230 11.99 11.03 12.71
CA LYS A 230 12.34 10.94 14.13
C LYS A 230 11.26 10.19 14.91
N ALA A 231 11.65 9.52 15.99
CA ALA A 231 10.69 8.91 16.91
C ALA A 231 9.73 9.98 17.47
N PRO A 232 8.42 9.66 17.55
CA PRO A 232 7.46 10.57 18.17
C PRO A 232 7.74 10.67 19.65
N ARG A 233 7.31 11.78 20.27
CA ARG A 233 7.33 11.88 21.73
C ARG A 233 6.42 10.80 22.33
N PRO A 234 6.66 10.39 23.59
CA PRO A 234 5.91 9.31 24.26
C PRO A 234 4.40 9.45 24.19
N GLU A 235 3.88 10.69 24.29
CA GLU A 235 2.44 10.98 24.21
C GLU A 235 1.81 10.68 22.84
N TYR A 236 2.61 10.51 21.77
CA TYR A 236 2.17 10.17 20.41
C TYR A 236 2.57 8.73 19.99
N ALA A 237 3.17 7.96 20.89
CA ALA A 237 3.67 6.62 20.60
C ALA A 237 2.55 5.65 20.17
N GLU A 238 1.33 5.82 20.70
CA GLU A 238 0.19 4.96 20.36
C GLU A 238 -0.16 5.03 18.86
N GLY A 239 -0.09 6.22 18.25
CA GLY A 239 -0.29 6.39 16.81
C GLY A 239 0.77 5.65 15.98
N ALA A 240 2.03 5.67 16.44
CA ALA A 240 3.11 4.94 15.78
C ALA A 240 2.93 3.41 15.87
N LEU A 241 2.41 2.91 17.00
CA LEU A 241 2.15 1.50 17.21
C LEU A 241 0.91 0.99 16.47
N PHE A 242 0.03 1.86 16.00
CA PHE A 242 -1.20 1.45 15.29
C PHE A 242 -0.88 0.56 14.08
N GLN A 243 0.04 0.98 13.21
CA GLN A 243 0.47 0.21 12.04
C GLN A 243 1.05 -1.15 12.43
N MET A 244 1.87 -1.16 13.48
CA MET A 244 2.52 -2.39 13.94
C MET A 244 1.52 -3.38 14.54
N LYS A 245 0.58 -2.91 15.34
CA LYS A 245 -0.52 -3.74 15.88
C LYS A 245 -1.45 -4.26 14.77
N PHE A 246 -1.65 -3.46 13.71
CA PHE A 246 -2.37 -3.91 12.52
C PHE A 246 -1.66 -5.08 11.85
N TYR A 247 -0.36 -4.97 11.61
CA TYR A 247 0.42 -6.06 11.02
C TYR A 247 0.48 -7.30 11.93
N ALA A 248 0.61 -7.09 13.24
CA ALA A 248 0.56 -8.19 14.21
C ALA A 248 -0.77 -8.94 14.15
N LEU A 249 -1.90 -8.24 14.03
CA LEU A 249 -3.22 -8.84 13.84
C LEU A 249 -3.26 -9.65 12.53
N VAL A 250 -2.80 -9.10 11.42
CA VAL A 250 -2.78 -9.81 10.12
C VAL A 250 -1.94 -11.08 10.21
N VAL A 251 -0.74 -11.01 10.79
CA VAL A 251 0.14 -12.18 11.00
C VAL A 251 -0.53 -13.22 11.91
N TRP A 252 -1.15 -12.79 13.00
CA TRP A 252 -1.89 -13.68 13.90
C TRP A 252 -3.04 -14.39 13.19
N ARG A 253 -3.82 -13.69 12.39
CA ARG A 253 -4.92 -14.29 11.60
C ARG A 253 -4.40 -15.27 10.55
N LEU A 254 -3.28 -14.97 9.88
CA LEU A 254 -2.67 -15.80 8.85
C LEU A 254 -1.93 -17.03 9.42
N LYS A 255 -1.14 -16.83 10.46
CA LYS A 255 -0.19 -17.84 10.97
C LYS A 255 -0.63 -18.48 12.29
N ARG A 256 -1.66 -17.93 12.95
CA ARG A 256 -2.09 -18.34 14.29
C ARG A 256 -0.99 -18.20 15.36
N VAL A 257 -0.03 -17.32 15.10
CA VAL A 257 1.09 -16.98 15.99
C VAL A 257 1.00 -15.51 16.35
N VAL A 258 0.95 -15.20 17.64
CA VAL A 258 1.11 -13.81 18.11
C VAL A 258 2.58 -13.44 17.97
N PRO A 259 2.91 -12.38 17.21
CA PRO A 259 4.30 -11.94 17.13
C PRO A 259 4.87 -11.64 18.51
N ARG A 260 6.08 -12.14 18.78
CA ARG A 260 6.74 -11.93 20.07
C ARG A 260 7.14 -10.48 20.28
N ARG A 261 7.50 -9.77 19.17
CA ARG A 261 7.96 -8.38 19.22
C ARG A 261 7.59 -7.59 17.97
N LEU A 262 7.16 -6.37 18.18
CA LEU A 262 7.01 -5.33 17.17
C LEU A 262 8.12 -4.31 17.38
N GLN A 263 8.84 -3.95 16.33
CA GLN A 263 10.00 -3.06 16.41
C GLN A 263 9.92 -1.97 15.37
N LEU A 264 9.90 -0.71 15.81
CA LEU A 264 10.00 0.48 14.97
C LEU A 264 11.43 1.01 15.07
N VAL A 265 12.12 1.09 13.95
CA VAL A 265 13.50 1.58 13.87
C VAL A 265 13.48 2.97 13.22
N TYR A 266 13.69 3.99 14.03
CA TYR A 266 13.66 5.41 13.62
C TYR A 266 15.04 5.88 13.16
N LEU A 267 15.29 5.84 11.87
CA LEU A 267 16.57 6.22 11.28
C LEU A 267 16.85 7.73 11.41
N GLY A 268 15.80 8.56 11.46
CA GLY A 268 15.94 10.01 11.59
C GLY A 268 16.46 10.48 12.95
N SER A 269 16.24 9.70 14.03
CA SER A 269 16.72 10.03 15.39
C SER A 269 17.67 8.99 15.98
N GLY A 270 17.76 7.78 15.38
CA GLY A 270 18.57 6.69 15.93
C GLY A 270 17.88 5.96 17.09
N ASP A 271 16.56 6.05 17.18
CA ASP A 271 15.80 5.41 18.24
C ASP A 271 15.18 4.07 17.78
N VAL A 272 15.04 3.14 18.71
CA VAL A 272 14.31 1.89 18.51
C VAL A 272 13.18 1.81 19.53
N VAL A 273 11.96 1.72 19.03
CA VAL A 273 10.77 1.51 19.89
C VAL A 273 10.31 0.07 19.73
N THR A 274 10.16 -0.64 20.84
CA THR A 274 9.71 -2.02 20.87
C THR A 274 8.39 -2.14 21.62
N TYR A 275 7.57 -3.10 21.18
CA TYR A 275 6.34 -3.47 21.84
C TYR A 275 6.13 -4.99 21.73
N ASP A 276 5.87 -5.65 22.86
CA ASP A 276 5.60 -7.08 22.91
C ASP A 276 4.08 -7.27 23.06
N PRO A 277 3.36 -7.57 21.96
CA PRO A 277 1.91 -7.63 21.97
C PRO A 277 1.41 -8.90 22.68
N VAL A 278 0.24 -8.78 23.30
CA VAL A 278 -0.53 -9.90 23.81
C VAL A 278 -1.80 -10.09 22.96
N ILE A 279 -2.46 -11.25 23.08
CA ILE A 279 -3.63 -11.59 22.26
C ILE A 279 -4.76 -10.55 22.41
N GLU A 280 -4.94 -10.03 23.61
CA GLU A 280 -5.96 -9.02 23.92
C GLU A 280 -5.72 -7.70 23.17
N ASP A 281 -4.46 -7.38 22.83
CA ASP A 281 -4.12 -6.23 22.00
C ASP A 281 -4.61 -6.41 20.57
N LEU A 282 -4.47 -7.62 20.03
CA LEU A 282 -4.87 -7.97 18.68
C LEU A 282 -6.39 -8.00 18.56
N GLU A 283 -7.07 -8.55 19.56
CA GLU A 283 -8.53 -8.53 19.62
C GLU A 283 -9.08 -7.10 19.73
N ARG A 284 -8.44 -6.24 20.54
CA ARG A 284 -8.82 -4.82 20.60
C ARG A 284 -8.59 -4.10 19.27
N MET A 285 -7.49 -4.42 18.59
CA MET A 285 -7.20 -3.87 17.27
C MET A 285 -8.26 -4.32 16.27
N GLU A 286 -8.64 -5.57 16.25
CA GLU A 286 -9.68 -6.08 15.37
C GLU A 286 -11.02 -5.37 15.59
N ARG A 287 -11.48 -5.25 16.84
CA ARG A 287 -12.71 -4.49 17.15
C ARG A 287 -12.62 -3.04 16.67
N LYS A 288 -11.47 -2.39 16.85
CA LYS A 288 -11.24 -1.03 16.37
C LYS A 288 -11.34 -0.94 14.85
N LEU A 289 -10.76 -1.89 14.12
CA LEU A 289 -10.80 -1.92 12.66
C LEU A 289 -12.20 -2.21 12.12
N LEU A 290 -12.95 -3.08 12.79
CA LEU A 290 -14.36 -3.35 12.43
C LEU A 290 -15.23 -2.10 12.62
N ALA A 291 -15.11 -1.41 13.75
CA ALA A 291 -15.84 -0.16 13.97
C ALA A 291 -15.45 0.93 12.95
N LEU A 292 -14.16 1.03 12.62
CA LEU A 292 -13.68 1.96 11.62
C LEU A 292 -14.23 1.63 10.23
N TRP A 293 -14.26 0.35 9.89
CA TRP A 293 -14.79 -0.12 8.61
C TRP A 293 -16.28 0.17 8.46
N GLU A 294 -17.05 -0.01 9.53
CA GLU A 294 -18.48 0.33 9.53
C GLU A 294 -18.69 1.83 9.30
N ALA A 295 -17.91 2.69 9.95
CA ALA A 295 -17.96 4.13 9.73
C ALA A 295 -17.55 4.53 8.28
N ILE A 296 -16.59 3.80 7.68
CA ILE A 296 -16.21 4.00 6.27
C ILE A 296 -17.37 3.60 5.34
N ARG A 297 -18.03 2.47 5.63
CA ARG A 297 -19.20 2.01 4.86
C ARG A 297 -20.34 3.01 4.91
N GLU A 298 -20.69 3.43 6.12
CA GLU A 298 -21.74 4.45 6.34
C GLU A 298 -21.44 5.74 5.56
N ALA A 299 -20.20 6.26 5.66
CA ALA A 299 -19.79 7.44 4.89
C ALA A 299 -19.84 7.20 3.37
N THR A 300 -19.54 5.98 2.92
CA THR A 300 -19.63 5.60 1.50
C THR A 300 -21.08 5.53 1.00
N GLU A 301 -21.99 5.02 1.82
CA GLU A 301 -23.40 4.85 1.48
C GLU A 301 -24.15 6.20 1.52
N THR A 302 -23.85 7.03 2.50
CA THR A 302 -24.52 8.33 2.71
C THR A 302 -23.90 9.48 1.92
N GLY A 303 -22.63 9.36 1.53
CA GLY A 303 -21.85 10.46 0.96
C GLY A 303 -21.43 11.51 2.00
N ASP A 304 -21.62 11.25 3.30
CA ASP A 304 -21.26 12.17 4.39
C ASP A 304 -19.79 12.02 4.81
N TRP A 305 -18.92 12.72 4.10
CA TRP A 305 -17.48 12.73 4.33
C TRP A 305 -17.06 14.01 5.07
N ARG A 306 -17.25 14.05 6.40
CA ARG A 306 -16.99 15.26 7.19
C ARG A 306 -15.49 15.53 7.30
N PRO A 307 -15.04 16.77 7.01
CA PRO A 307 -13.68 17.17 7.30
C PRO A 307 -13.43 17.19 8.81
N ARG A 308 -12.20 16.90 9.22
CA ARG A 308 -11.76 17.01 10.61
C ARG A 308 -10.54 17.90 10.67
N GLN A 309 -10.69 19.10 11.18
CA GLN A 309 -9.58 20.04 11.35
C GLN A 309 -8.55 19.52 12.34
N SER A 310 -7.28 19.69 11.99
CA SER A 310 -6.13 19.36 12.82
C SER A 310 -4.93 20.23 12.46
N LYS A 311 -3.88 20.20 13.29
CA LYS A 311 -2.60 20.85 12.97
C LYS A 311 -1.98 20.34 11.67
N LEU A 312 -2.36 19.16 11.20
CA LEU A 312 -1.85 18.55 9.97
C LEU A 312 -2.51 19.10 8.70
N CYS A 313 -3.59 19.89 8.82
CA CYS A 313 -4.24 20.52 7.67
C CYS A 313 -3.29 21.46 6.91
N GLY A 314 -2.29 22.06 7.60
CA GLY A 314 -1.27 22.90 6.95
C GLY A 314 -0.40 22.19 5.93
N TRP A 315 -0.34 20.85 5.97
CA TRP A 315 0.40 19.99 5.02
C TRP A 315 -0.51 19.13 4.13
N CYS A 316 -1.81 19.47 4.05
CA CYS A 316 -2.75 18.73 3.23
C CYS A 316 -2.73 19.27 1.80
N ASP A 317 -2.48 18.41 0.81
CA ASP A 317 -2.46 18.80 -0.61
C ASP A 317 -3.84 19.17 -1.16
N HIS A 318 -4.92 18.85 -0.42
CA HIS A 318 -6.30 19.02 -0.87
C HIS A 318 -6.99 20.24 -0.28
N GLN A 319 -6.26 21.24 0.27
CA GLN A 319 -6.84 22.45 0.84
C GLN A 319 -7.73 23.19 -0.15
N ALA A 320 -7.32 23.27 -1.43
CA ALA A 320 -8.07 23.99 -2.46
C ALA A 320 -9.51 23.47 -2.70
N VAL A 321 -9.76 22.20 -2.39
CA VAL A 321 -11.08 21.56 -2.52
C VAL A 321 -11.72 21.22 -1.18
N CYS A 322 -11.10 21.63 -0.07
CA CYS A 322 -11.59 21.33 1.28
C CYS A 322 -12.53 22.44 1.79
N PRO A 323 -13.76 22.11 2.27
CA PRO A 323 -14.70 23.10 2.79
C PRO A 323 -14.14 23.92 3.96
N GLU A 324 -13.27 23.35 4.79
CA GLU A 324 -12.61 24.05 5.90
C GLU A 324 -11.70 25.19 5.46
N PHE A 325 -11.33 25.23 4.16
CA PHE A 325 -10.54 26.28 3.52
C PHE A 325 -11.34 27.03 2.45
N GLY A 326 -12.69 26.91 2.44
CA GLY A 326 -13.56 27.55 1.48
C GLY A 326 -13.61 26.87 0.09
N GLY A 327 -13.00 25.70 -0.04
CA GLY A 327 -13.03 24.91 -1.28
C GLY A 327 -14.34 24.11 -1.42
N THR A 328 -14.55 23.56 -2.62
CA THR A 328 -15.68 22.69 -2.91
C THR A 328 -15.17 21.31 -3.33
N PRO A 329 -15.50 20.25 -2.58
CA PRO A 329 -15.13 18.88 -2.96
C PRO A 329 -15.74 18.48 -4.31
N PRO A 330 -15.13 17.56 -5.05
CA PRO A 330 -15.75 16.93 -6.20
C PRO A 330 -17.13 16.36 -5.86
N VAL A 331 -18.04 16.34 -6.85
CA VAL A 331 -19.36 15.72 -6.66
C VAL A 331 -19.18 14.25 -6.29
N TYR A 332 -19.77 13.85 -5.15
CA TYR A 332 -19.67 12.45 -4.71
C TYR A 332 -20.63 11.58 -5.53
N PRO A 333 -20.13 10.51 -6.17
CA PRO A 333 -20.97 9.62 -6.95
C PRO A 333 -21.76 8.68 -6.02
N LEU A 334 -22.97 9.08 -5.63
CA LEU A 334 -23.89 8.17 -4.94
C LEU A 334 -24.40 7.13 -5.93
N ALA A 335 -24.43 5.86 -5.52
CA ALA A 335 -25.16 4.84 -6.27
C ALA A 335 -26.65 5.21 -6.31
N LEU A 336 -27.21 5.37 -7.50
CA LEU A 336 -28.66 5.47 -7.62
C LEU A 336 -29.26 4.18 -7.04
N PRO A 337 -30.34 4.27 -6.21
CA PRO A 337 -31.04 3.07 -5.78
C PRO A 337 -31.43 2.29 -7.04
N SER A 338 -31.05 1.00 -7.09
CA SER A 338 -31.46 0.12 -8.18
C SER A 338 -32.98 0.21 -8.26
N ALA A 339 -33.49 0.72 -9.39
CA ALA A 339 -34.93 0.70 -9.67
C ALA A 339 -35.38 -0.73 -9.43
N GLY A 340 -36.23 -0.91 -8.41
CA GLY A 340 -36.78 -2.22 -8.08
C GLY A 340 -37.29 -2.84 -9.36
N ARG A 341 -36.84 -4.03 -9.69
CA ARG A 341 -37.49 -4.85 -10.70
C ARG A 341 -38.88 -5.08 -10.17
N GLY A 342 -39.83 -4.36 -10.77
CA GLY A 342 -41.24 -4.63 -10.55
C GLY A 342 -41.47 -6.11 -10.82
N GLU A 343 -41.87 -6.82 -9.78
CA GLU A 343 -42.49 -8.13 -9.92
C GLU A 343 -43.73 -7.95 -10.75
N SER A 344 -43.76 -8.63 -11.86
CA SER A 344 -44.96 -8.89 -12.68
C SER A 344 -45.27 -10.36 -12.60
#